data_206c83585d83129303cbcaf95ef4c7af
#
_entry.id   206c83585d83129303cbcaf95ef4c7af
#
_cell.length_a   1.000
_cell.length_b   1.000
_cell.length_c   1.000
_cell.angle_alpha   90.00
_cell.angle_beta   90.00
_cell.angle_gamma   90.00
#
_symmetry.space_group_name_H-M   'P 1'
#
loop_
_entity.id
_entity.type
_entity.pdbx_description
1 polymer ?
#
loop_
_entity_poly.entity_id
_entity_poly.type
_entity_poly.pdbx_seq_one_letter_code
_entity_poly.pdbx_strand_id
1 'polypeptide(L)'
;MMVAQPMIASLLGAAAPGFDRPLDVLEACHSRIAKQCDTLEKLMAHLPVHGADSQSRQAARAVLAYFDTAAVHHHDDEERNLFPLLESVNAPGACDLVETLTLEHDELALLWRRLRMQLQLIEAAAESDAVATLDAALTQRFIALNRSHLEFENTHVLPLARQVLGVAEIERLGRAMAARRGVTFAVSL
;
A
#
# COMPACT_ATOMS: atom_id res chain seq x y z
N MET A 1 -35.16 23.15 29.31
CA MET A 1 -34.94 22.91 27.86
C MET A 1 -33.50 22.43 27.68
N MET A 2 -33.32 21.13 27.60
CA MET A 2 -32.01 20.53 27.29
C MET A 2 -31.92 20.45 25.77
N VAL A 3 -30.95 21.15 25.20
CA VAL A 3 -30.63 21.08 23.77
C VAL A 3 -29.76 19.86 23.54
N ALA A 4 -30.30 18.86 22.86
CA ALA A 4 -29.53 17.70 22.39
C ALA A 4 -28.56 18.14 21.29
N GLN A 5 -27.25 18.06 21.54
CA GLN A 5 -26.23 18.22 20.52
C GLN A 5 -26.05 16.93 19.69
N PRO A 6 -25.78 17.04 18.41
CA PRO A 6 -25.97 15.96 17.47
C PRO A 6 -24.86 14.94 17.48
N MET A 7 -25.22 13.65 17.53
CA MET A 7 -24.39 12.46 17.29
C MET A 7 -24.01 12.30 15.79
N ILE A 8 -23.66 13.37 15.08
CA ILE A 8 -23.33 13.30 13.64
C ILE A 8 -21.81 13.21 13.39
N ALA A 9 -20.97 13.47 14.41
CA ALA A 9 -19.51 13.46 14.27
C ALA A 9 -18.89 12.04 14.11
N SER A 10 -19.65 10.97 14.33
CA SER A 10 -19.16 9.57 14.27
C SER A 10 -19.33 8.90 12.91
N LEU A 11 -19.95 9.55 11.93
CA LEU A 11 -20.17 8.97 10.58
C LEU A 11 -19.20 9.50 9.51
N LEU A 12 -18.40 10.51 9.83
CA LEU A 12 -17.30 10.95 8.97
C LEU A 12 -16.07 10.14 9.39
N GLY A 13 -15.69 9.14 8.59
CA GLY A 13 -14.43 8.44 8.74
C GLY A 13 -13.30 9.46 8.92
N ALA A 14 -12.34 9.17 9.81
CA ALA A 14 -11.22 10.07 10.07
C ALA A 14 -10.61 10.54 8.74
N ALA A 15 -10.41 11.85 8.57
CA ALA A 15 -9.77 12.38 7.38
C ALA A 15 -8.42 11.68 7.17
N ALA A 16 -8.08 11.36 5.91
CA ALA A 16 -6.80 10.75 5.60
C ALA A 16 -5.66 11.61 6.17
N PRO A 17 -4.61 10.99 6.75
CA PRO A 17 -3.50 11.74 7.32
C PRO A 17 -2.81 12.59 6.25
N GLY A 18 -2.39 13.80 6.63
CA GLY A 18 -1.62 14.68 5.78
C GLY A 18 -0.12 14.33 5.80
N PHE A 19 0.65 14.92 4.89
CA PHE A 19 2.11 14.71 4.83
C PHE A 19 2.88 15.36 5.98
N ASP A 20 2.24 16.15 6.82
CA ASP A 20 2.74 16.59 8.13
C ASP A 20 2.89 15.44 9.14
N ARG A 21 2.22 14.31 8.85
CA ARG A 21 2.31 13.04 9.60
C ARG A 21 2.67 11.87 8.67
N PRO A 22 3.89 11.87 8.09
CA PRO A 22 4.26 10.95 7.02
C PRO A 22 4.21 9.46 7.42
N LEU A 23 4.54 9.12 8.67
CA LEU A 23 4.44 7.74 9.15
C LEU A 23 2.99 7.24 9.22
N ASP A 24 2.04 8.11 9.54
CA ASP A 24 0.62 7.76 9.52
C ASP A 24 0.10 7.63 8.06
N VAL A 25 0.69 8.36 7.11
CA VAL A 25 0.41 8.18 5.68
C VAL A 25 0.88 6.81 5.20
N LEU A 26 2.07 6.36 5.60
CA LEU A 26 2.58 5.01 5.29
C LEU A 26 1.65 3.95 5.88
N GLU A 27 1.30 4.02 7.16
CA GLU A 27 0.36 3.10 7.81
C GLU A 27 -1.03 3.06 7.11
N ALA A 28 -1.52 4.21 6.66
CA ALA A 28 -2.75 4.27 5.85
C ALA A 28 -2.57 3.62 4.47
N CYS A 29 -1.38 3.67 3.86
CA CYS A 29 -1.06 2.95 2.64
C CYS A 29 -1.07 1.44 2.88
N HIS A 30 -0.49 0.94 3.99
CA HIS A 30 -0.55 -0.48 4.38
C HIS A 30 -1.98 -1.01 4.42
N SER A 31 -2.88 -0.26 5.06
CA SER A 31 -4.31 -0.60 5.12
C SER A 31 -4.96 -0.69 3.74
N ARG A 32 -4.52 0.12 2.77
CA ARG A 32 -5.02 0.09 1.39
C ARG A 32 -4.44 -1.08 0.60
N ILE A 33 -3.14 -1.38 0.75
CA ILE A 33 -2.50 -2.56 0.14
C ILE A 33 -3.21 -3.84 0.62
N ALA A 34 -3.46 -3.96 1.93
CA ALA A 34 -4.19 -5.10 2.49
C ALA A 34 -5.59 -5.27 1.84
N LYS A 35 -6.33 -4.17 1.63
CA LYS A 35 -7.62 -4.21 0.91
C LYS A 35 -7.50 -4.67 -0.54
N GLN A 36 -6.42 -4.33 -1.23
CA GLN A 36 -6.18 -4.83 -2.59
C GLN A 36 -5.83 -6.33 -2.58
N CYS A 37 -5.11 -6.81 -1.57
CA CYS A 37 -4.91 -8.25 -1.35
C CYS A 37 -6.25 -8.99 -1.14
N ASP A 38 -7.15 -8.43 -0.33
CA ASP A 38 -8.51 -8.99 -0.13
C ASP A 38 -9.32 -8.98 -1.45
N THR A 39 -9.12 -7.97 -2.30
CA THR A 39 -9.76 -7.90 -3.62
C THR A 39 -9.23 -9.00 -4.54
N LEU A 40 -7.91 -9.26 -4.52
CA LEU A 40 -7.30 -10.36 -5.27
C LEU A 40 -7.81 -11.73 -4.82
N GLU A 41 -7.95 -11.97 -3.50
CA GLU A 41 -8.53 -13.22 -2.98
C GLU A 41 -9.96 -13.44 -3.48
N LYS A 42 -10.79 -12.40 -3.41
CA LYS A 42 -12.17 -12.45 -3.91
C LYS A 42 -12.21 -12.69 -5.41
N LEU A 43 -11.35 -12.01 -6.18
CA LEU A 43 -11.25 -12.18 -7.63
C LEU A 43 -10.84 -13.61 -8.00
N MET A 44 -9.85 -14.17 -7.30
CA MET A 44 -9.38 -15.54 -7.48
C MET A 44 -10.49 -16.59 -7.22
N ALA A 45 -11.34 -16.33 -6.23
CA ALA A 45 -12.49 -17.20 -5.94
C ALA A 45 -13.65 -17.00 -6.93
N HIS A 46 -13.85 -15.80 -7.48
CA HIS A 46 -14.94 -15.43 -8.37
C HIS A 46 -14.74 -15.94 -9.81
N LEU A 47 -13.53 -15.80 -10.34
CA LEU A 47 -13.21 -16.12 -11.74
C LEU A 47 -13.59 -17.54 -12.19
N PRO A 48 -13.35 -18.63 -11.40
CA PRO A 48 -13.71 -19.99 -11.82
C PRO A 48 -15.22 -20.21 -11.99
N VAL A 49 -16.05 -19.40 -11.33
CA VAL A 49 -17.53 -19.54 -11.33
C VAL A 49 -18.18 -18.61 -12.35
N HIS A 50 -17.65 -17.38 -12.48
CA HIS A 50 -18.31 -16.31 -13.22
C HIS A 50 -17.52 -15.84 -14.45
N GLY A 51 -16.27 -16.30 -14.61
CA GLY A 51 -15.38 -15.83 -15.68
C GLY A 51 -15.01 -14.36 -15.54
N ALA A 52 -14.60 -13.75 -16.66
CA ALA A 52 -14.24 -12.33 -16.71
C ALA A 52 -15.48 -11.43 -16.90
N ASP A 53 -16.44 -11.52 -16.02
CA ASP A 53 -17.64 -10.68 -16.03
C ASP A 53 -17.29 -9.19 -15.70
N SER A 54 -18.31 -8.34 -15.66
CA SER A 54 -18.11 -6.91 -15.39
C SER A 54 -17.50 -6.65 -14.01
N GLN A 55 -17.82 -7.47 -13.02
CA GLN A 55 -17.30 -7.38 -11.66
C GLN A 55 -15.82 -7.78 -11.62
N SER A 56 -15.45 -8.86 -12.29
CA SER A 56 -14.05 -9.31 -12.42
C SER A 56 -13.18 -8.26 -13.09
N ARG A 57 -13.65 -7.67 -14.20
CA ARG A 57 -12.94 -6.61 -14.93
C ARG A 57 -12.76 -5.36 -14.08
N GLN A 58 -13.79 -4.95 -13.34
CA GLN A 58 -13.71 -3.80 -12.44
C GLN A 58 -12.73 -4.04 -11.30
N ALA A 59 -12.74 -5.23 -10.70
CA ALA A 59 -11.80 -5.62 -9.65
C ALA A 59 -10.36 -5.62 -10.17
N ALA A 60 -10.10 -6.24 -11.33
CA ALA A 60 -8.79 -6.26 -11.97
C ALA A 60 -8.27 -4.83 -12.24
N ARG A 61 -9.11 -3.95 -12.80
CA ARG A 61 -8.78 -2.55 -13.04
C ARG A 61 -8.41 -1.80 -11.75
N ALA A 62 -9.16 -2.01 -10.68
CA ALA A 62 -8.90 -1.34 -9.39
C ALA A 62 -7.56 -1.78 -8.79
N VAL A 63 -7.25 -3.08 -8.84
CA VAL A 63 -5.97 -3.64 -8.38
C VAL A 63 -4.82 -3.12 -9.23
N LEU A 64 -4.94 -3.16 -10.56
CA LEU A 64 -3.94 -2.62 -11.49
C LEU A 64 -3.64 -1.15 -11.21
N ALA A 65 -4.68 -0.32 -11.15
CA ALA A 65 -4.52 1.12 -10.89
C ALA A 65 -3.80 1.39 -9.57
N TYR A 66 -4.08 0.61 -8.53
CA TYR A 66 -3.46 0.80 -7.23
C TYR A 66 -1.98 0.39 -7.22
N PHE A 67 -1.66 -0.83 -7.66
CA PHE A 67 -0.29 -1.35 -7.62
C PHE A 67 0.62 -0.70 -8.67
N ASP A 68 0.09 -0.17 -9.77
CA ASP A 68 0.86 0.59 -10.77
C ASP A 68 1.13 2.04 -10.35
N THR A 69 0.51 2.55 -9.28
CA THR A 69 0.66 3.95 -8.86
C THR A 69 0.95 4.10 -7.36
N ALA A 70 -0.05 3.92 -6.52
CA ALA A 70 0.04 4.23 -5.10
C ALA A 70 1.04 3.31 -4.35
N ALA A 71 1.11 2.02 -4.72
CA ALA A 71 2.08 1.09 -4.15
C ALA A 71 3.52 1.42 -4.58
N VAL A 72 3.72 1.84 -5.83
CA VAL A 72 5.04 2.32 -6.30
C VAL A 72 5.50 3.54 -5.50
N HIS A 73 4.61 4.51 -5.30
CA HIS A 73 4.95 5.67 -4.47
C HIS A 73 5.24 5.32 -3.02
N HIS A 74 4.60 4.30 -2.49
CA HIS A 74 4.81 3.82 -1.12
C HIS A 74 6.22 3.22 -0.97
N HIS A 75 6.62 2.27 -1.81
CA HIS A 75 7.97 1.72 -1.79
C HIS A 75 9.04 2.80 -2.07
N ASP A 76 8.79 3.75 -3.00
CA ASP A 76 9.67 4.90 -3.22
C ASP A 76 9.80 5.81 -1.98
N ASP A 77 8.74 5.97 -1.18
CA ASP A 77 8.76 6.74 0.07
C ASP A 77 9.67 6.08 1.11
N GLU A 78 9.70 4.77 1.14
CA GLU A 78 10.52 3.96 2.03
C GLU A 78 11.95 3.90 1.56
N GLU A 79 12.21 3.38 0.38
CA GLU A 79 13.57 3.13 -0.12
C GLU A 79 14.37 4.41 -0.32
N ARG A 80 13.72 5.48 -0.83
CA ARG A 80 14.43 6.74 -1.13
C ARG A 80 14.44 7.72 0.01
N ASN A 81 13.61 7.53 1.04
CA ASN A 81 13.47 8.51 2.10
C ASN A 81 13.50 7.91 3.49
N LEU A 82 12.58 7.01 3.86
CA LEU A 82 12.49 6.48 5.23
C LEU A 82 13.73 5.65 5.60
N PHE A 83 14.12 4.69 4.77
CA PHE A 83 15.25 3.80 5.05
C PHE A 83 16.56 4.56 5.17
N PRO A 84 16.93 5.48 4.25
CA PRO A 84 18.11 6.32 4.42
C PRO A 84 18.08 7.22 5.67
N LEU A 85 16.90 7.67 6.12
CA LEU A 85 16.78 8.42 7.35
C LEU A 85 17.09 7.54 8.57
N LEU A 86 16.54 6.32 8.63
CA LEU A 86 16.82 5.38 9.72
C LEU A 86 18.30 5.02 9.82
N GLU A 87 18.97 4.83 8.69
CA GLU A 87 20.42 4.61 8.63
C GLU A 87 21.20 5.84 9.08
N SER A 88 20.80 7.05 8.64
CA SER A 88 21.51 8.30 8.94
C SER A 88 21.49 8.65 10.43
N VAL A 89 20.48 8.25 11.17
CA VAL A 89 20.39 8.43 12.63
C VAL A 89 20.97 7.24 13.39
N ASN A 90 21.62 6.29 12.71
CA ASN A 90 22.17 5.07 13.29
C ASN A 90 21.14 4.31 14.16
N ALA A 91 19.91 4.18 13.66
CA ALA A 91 18.87 3.45 14.38
C ALA A 91 19.29 1.99 14.63
N PRO A 92 19.08 1.45 15.83
CA PRO A 92 19.48 0.08 16.15
C PRO A 92 18.85 -0.93 15.20
N GLY A 93 19.68 -1.76 14.54
CA GLY A 93 19.23 -2.79 13.62
C GLY A 93 18.71 -2.27 12.27
N ALA A 94 18.83 -0.96 11.97
CA ALA A 94 18.30 -0.37 10.73
C ALA A 94 18.87 -1.02 9.47
N CYS A 95 20.18 -1.32 9.44
CA CYS A 95 20.80 -1.94 8.26
C CYS A 95 20.17 -3.30 7.92
N ASP A 96 20.01 -4.17 8.90
CA ASP A 96 19.43 -5.51 8.70
C ASP A 96 17.94 -5.43 8.28
N LEU A 97 17.19 -4.49 8.88
CA LEU A 97 15.80 -4.21 8.52
C LEU A 97 15.69 -3.73 7.07
N VAL A 98 16.50 -2.74 6.70
CA VAL A 98 16.51 -2.16 5.35
C VAL A 98 16.90 -3.19 4.31
N GLU A 99 17.95 -4.00 4.55
CA GLU A 99 18.36 -5.08 3.64
C GLU A 99 17.22 -6.08 3.42
N THR A 100 16.58 -6.54 4.51
CA THR A 100 15.47 -7.49 4.43
C THR A 100 14.30 -6.93 3.61
N LEU A 101 13.86 -5.71 3.92
CA LEU A 101 12.72 -5.10 3.23
C LEU A 101 13.02 -4.79 1.76
N THR A 102 14.23 -4.34 1.44
CA THR A 102 14.63 -4.12 0.04
C THR A 102 14.56 -5.40 -0.79
N LEU A 103 15.02 -6.54 -0.23
CA LEU A 103 14.89 -7.84 -0.88
C LEU A 103 13.43 -8.27 -1.06
N GLU A 104 12.57 -7.99 -0.08
CA GLU A 104 11.13 -8.27 -0.18
C GLU A 104 10.46 -7.38 -1.24
N HIS A 105 10.82 -6.09 -1.36
CA HIS A 105 10.35 -5.20 -2.42
C HIS A 105 10.73 -5.70 -3.81
N ASP A 106 11.95 -6.19 -3.98
CA ASP A 106 12.41 -6.79 -5.24
C ASP A 106 11.58 -8.02 -5.60
N GLU A 107 11.31 -8.91 -4.63
CA GLU A 107 10.45 -10.09 -4.84
C GLU A 107 9.02 -9.67 -5.17
N LEU A 108 8.44 -8.72 -4.42
CA LEU A 108 7.10 -8.17 -4.69
C LEU A 108 7.00 -7.58 -6.10
N ALA A 109 8.02 -6.85 -6.55
CA ALA A 109 8.07 -6.28 -7.90
C ALA A 109 8.13 -7.37 -8.99
N LEU A 110 8.84 -8.49 -8.74
CA LEU A 110 8.89 -9.64 -9.65
C LEU A 110 7.53 -10.34 -9.74
N LEU A 111 6.90 -10.60 -8.60
CA LEU A 111 5.58 -11.23 -8.52
C LEU A 111 4.52 -10.34 -9.17
N TRP A 112 4.56 -9.03 -8.89
CA TRP A 112 3.63 -8.05 -9.47
C TRP A 112 3.70 -8.02 -11.00
N ARG A 113 4.89 -7.99 -11.59
CA ARG A 113 5.03 -7.99 -13.06
C ARG A 113 4.33 -9.18 -13.71
N ARG A 114 4.38 -10.37 -13.11
CA ARG A 114 3.71 -11.58 -13.63
C ARG A 114 2.20 -11.53 -13.40
N LEU A 115 1.77 -11.12 -12.21
CA LEU A 115 0.35 -11.01 -11.86
C LEU A 115 -0.35 -9.92 -12.68
N ARG A 116 0.34 -8.80 -12.89
CA ARG A 116 -0.13 -7.67 -13.69
C ARG A 116 -0.54 -8.09 -15.11
N MET A 117 0.24 -8.93 -15.77
CA MET A 117 -0.10 -9.42 -17.12
C MET A 117 -1.41 -10.21 -17.11
N GLN A 118 -1.65 -11.02 -16.10
CA GLN A 118 -2.89 -11.79 -15.98
C GLN A 118 -4.10 -10.88 -15.70
N LEU A 119 -3.93 -9.91 -14.82
CA LEU A 119 -4.98 -8.92 -14.52
C LEU A 119 -5.33 -8.06 -15.74
N GLN A 120 -4.35 -7.69 -16.57
CA GLN A 120 -4.60 -6.99 -17.82
C GLN A 120 -5.43 -7.83 -18.82
N LEU A 121 -5.19 -9.14 -18.89
CA LEU A 121 -6.00 -10.04 -19.71
C LEU A 121 -7.44 -10.10 -19.19
N ILE A 122 -7.62 -10.16 -17.87
CA ILE A 122 -8.96 -10.15 -17.25
C ILE A 122 -9.67 -8.82 -17.53
N GLU A 123 -8.97 -7.69 -17.37
CA GLU A 123 -9.53 -6.36 -17.63
C GLU A 123 -9.98 -6.19 -19.07
N ALA A 124 -9.19 -6.72 -20.03
CA ALA A 124 -9.44 -6.60 -21.45
C ALA A 124 -10.41 -7.67 -22.01
N ALA A 125 -10.77 -8.69 -21.26
CA ALA A 125 -11.60 -9.81 -21.70
C ALA A 125 -12.99 -9.32 -22.15
N ALA A 126 -13.50 -9.90 -23.25
CA ALA A 126 -14.90 -9.77 -23.63
C ALA A 126 -15.80 -10.65 -22.74
N GLU A 127 -17.10 -10.31 -22.63
CA GLU A 127 -18.04 -11.08 -21.79
C GLU A 127 -18.19 -12.56 -22.20
N SER A 128 -17.82 -12.89 -23.43
CA SER A 128 -17.82 -14.25 -23.98
C SER A 128 -16.54 -15.05 -23.71
N ASP A 129 -15.49 -14.41 -23.18
CA ASP A 129 -14.18 -15.04 -23.01
C ASP A 129 -14.15 -15.84 -21.69
N ALA A 130 -14.50 -17.12 -21.80
CA ALA A 130 -14.67 -18.03 -20.66
C ALA A 130 -13.36 -18.39 -19.92
N VAL A 131 -12.17 -17.91 -20.31
CA VAL A 131 -10.88 -18.47 -19.86
C VAL A 131 -9.90 -17.42 -19.32
N ALA A 132 -10.41 -16.38 -18.68
CA ALA A 132 -9.51 -15.52 -17.90
C ALA A 132 -9.31 -16.12 -16.50
N THR A 133 -8.10 -16.57 -16.20
CA THR A 133 -7.75 -17.17 -14.90
C THR A 133 -6.57 -16.44 -14.27
N LEU A 134 -6.53 -16.46 -12.94
CA LEU A 134 -5.32 -16.11 -12.18
C LEU A 134 -4.56 -17.39 -11.83
N ASP A 135 -3.24 -17.34 -11.94
CA ASP A 135 -2.37 -18.37 -11.36
C ASP A 135 -2.51 -18.30 -9.83
N ALA A 136 -3.15 -19.32 -9.26
CA ALA A 136 -3.46 -19.37 -7.84
C ALA A 136 -2.20 -19.34 -6.97
N ALA A 137 -1.15 -20.06 -7.34
CA ALA A 137 0.09 -20.12 -6.57
C ALA A 137 0.82 -18.77 -6.59
N LEU A 138 0.91 -18.11 -7.75
CA LEU A 138 1.48 -16.79 -7.92
C LEU A 138 0.71 -15.75 -7.10
N THR A 139 -0.63 -15.77 -7.22
CA THR A 139 -1.50 -14.80 -6.53
C THR A 139 -1.43 -14.96 -5.03
N GLN A 140 -1.49 -16.19 -4.53
CA GLN A 140 -1.34 -16.48 -3.09
C GLN A 140 0.03 -16.07 -2.55
N ARG A 141 1.12 -16.33 -3.31
CA ARG A 141 2.47 -15.90 -2.90
C ARG A 141 2.56 -14.38 -2.80
N PHE A 142 2.03 -13.66 -3.81
CA PHE A 142 2.00 -12.19 -3.80
C PHE A 142 1.21 -11.64 -2.60
N ILE A 143 0.04 -12.19 -2.32
CA ILE A 143 -0.79 -11.78 -1.17
C ILE A 143 -0.10 -12.08 0.16
N ALA A 144 0.46 -13.30 0.32
CA ALA A 144 1.12 -13.71 1.55
C ALA A 144 2.34 -12.83 1.85
N LEU A 145 3.18 -12.57 0.83
CA LEU A 145 4.36 -11.72 1.00
C LEU A 145 3.96 -10.27 1.34
N ASN A 146 2.98 -9.67 0.64
CA ASN A 146 2.49 -8.34 1.02
C ASN A 146 2.03 -8.30 2.48
N ARG A 147 1.23 -9.28 2.92
CA ARG A 147 0.70 -9.28 4.30
C ARG A 147 1.79 -9.41 5.35
N SER A 148 2.76 -10.33 5.17
CA SER A 148 3.89 -10.48 6.10
C SER A 148 4.78 -9.24 6.14
N HIS A 149 5.04 -8.65 4.98
CA HIS A 149 5.80 -7.42 4.82
C HIS A 149 5.16 -6.25 5.58
N LEU A 150 3.88 -5.97 5.32
CA LEU A 150 3.14 -4.91 6.00
C LEU A 150 3.06 -5.11 7.52
N GLU A 151 2.89 -6.36 7.99
CA GLU A 151 2.90 -6.68 9.42
C GLU A 151 4.26 -6.41 10.03
N PHE A 152 5.33 -6.78 9.35
CA PHE A 152 6.69 -6.52 9.80
C PHE A 152 6.98 -5.03 9.90
N GLU A 153 6.60 -4.23 8.92
CA GLU A 153 6.77 -2.79 8.94
C GLU A 153 5.95 -2.12 10.05
N ASN A 154 4.69 -2.51 10.20
CA ASN A 154 3.81 -1.98 11.25
C ASN A 154 4.30 -2.31 12.66
N THR A 155 4.97 -3.45 12.85
CA THR A 155 5.41 -3.92 14.16
C THR A 155 6.84 -3.53 14.50
N HIS A 156 7.71 -3.31 13.53
CA HIS A 156 9.12 -3.02 13.74
C HIS A 156 9.57 -1.67 13.17
N VAL A 157 9.30 -1.40 11.90
CA VAL A 157 9.86 -0.23 11.19
C VAL A 157 9.19 1.06 11.62
N LEU A 158 7.86 1.14 11.55
CA LEU A 158 7.13 2.36 11.92
C LEU A 158 7.28 2.72 13.41
N PRO A 159 7.25 1.76 14.36
CA PRO A 159 7.55 2.06 15.76
C PRO A 159 8.98 2.55 15.97
N LEU A 160 9.97 1.92 15.32
CA LEU A 160 11.37 2.38 15.37
C LEU A 160 11.49 3.81 14.83
N ALA A 161 10.91 4.08 13.65
CA ALA A 161 10.92 5.41 13.04
C ALA A 161 10.29 6.47 13.95
N ARG A 162 9.16 6.17 14.59
CA ARG A 162 8.52 7.07 15.57
C ARG A 162 9.39 7.34 16.79
N GLN A 163 10.24 6.40 17.17
CA GLN A 163 11.13 6.52 18.34
C GLN A 163 12.39 7.34 18.04
N VAL A 164 12.98 7.17 16.85
CA VAL A 164 14.33 7.68 16.56
C VAL A 164 14.34 8.92 15.66
N LEU A 165 13.31 9.16 14.84
CA LEU A 165 13.27 10.31 13.95
C LEU A 165 12.77 11.55 14.69
N GLY A 166 13.56 12.63 14.61
CA GLY A 166 13.19 13.92 15.15
C GLY A 166 12.29 14.72 14.19
N VAL A 167 11.89 15.90 14.63
CA VAL A 167 10.98 16.80 13.88
C VAL A 167 11.55 17.10 12.47
N ALA A 168 12.85 17.35 12.36
CA ALA A 168 13.50 17.68 11.08
C ALA A 168 13.47 16.51 10.09
N GLU A 169 13.68 15.28 10.56
CA GLU A 169 13.62 14.06 9.75
C GLU A 169 12.18 13.78 9.28
N ILE A 170 11.21 13.90 10.18
CA ILE A 170 9.78 13.74 9.86
C ILE A 170 9.32 14.78 8.82
N GLU A 171 9.73 16.04 8.99
CA GLU A 171 9.39 17.10 8.02
C GLU A 171 10.03 16.82 6.65
N ARG A 172 11.31 16.36 6.62
CA ARG A 172 12.01 15.99 5.39
C ARG A 172 11.29 14.85 4.66
N LEU A 173 10.90 13.81 5.39
CA LEU A 173 10.12 12.69 4.86
C LEU A 173 8.80 13.17 4.26
N GLY A 174 8.02 13.95 5.02
CA GLY A 174 6.73 14.47 4.57
C GLY A 174 6.82 15.35 3.32
N ARG A 175 7.84 16.22 3.24
CA ARG A 175 8.11 17.04 2.05
C ARG A 175 8.42 16.17 0.82
N ALA A 176 9.25 15.14 0.97
CA ALA A 176 9.59 14.25 -0.12
C ALA A 176 8.36 13.48 -0.63
N MET A 177 7.54 12.95 0.28
CA MET A 177 6.30 12.25 -0.02
C MET A 177 5.28 13.14 -0.74
N ALA A 178 5.09 14.39 -0.28
CA ALA A 178 4.22 15.38 -0.92
C ALA A 178 4.72 15.73 -2.33
N ALA A 179 6.01 15.99 -2.49
CA ALA A 179 6.62 16.34 -3.77
C ALA A 179 6.45 15.22 -4.81
N ARG A 180 6.62 13.94 -4.42
CA ARG A 180 6.42 12.77 -5.29
C ARG A 180 4.99 12.68 -5.84
N ARG A 181 4.03 13.23 -5.10
CA ARG A 181 2.61 13.25 -5.48
C ARG A 181 2.15 14.57 -6.09
N GLY A 182 3.08 15.52 -6.32
CA GLY A 182 2.76 16.85 -6.85
C GLY A 182 1.90 17.71 -5.90
N VAL A 183 1.93 17.42 -4.59
CA VAL A 183 1.14 18.12 -3.58
C VAL A 183 2.01 19.14 -2.85
N THR A 184 1.46 20.33 -2.58
CA THR A 184 2.14 21.33 -1.76
C THR A 184 2.19 20.86 -0.30
N PHE A 185 3.39 20.81 0.27
CA PHE A 185 3.57 20.51 1.68
C PHE A 185 3.17 21.72 2.54
N ALA A 186 2.17 21.51 3.41
CA ALA A 186 1.78 22.50 4.42
C ALA A 186 2.16 21.96 5.80
N VAL A 187 2.92 22.75 6.56
CA VAL A 187 3.16 22.47 7.98
C VAL A 187 1.93 22.96 8.73
N SER A 188 1.26 22.07 9.47
CA SER A 188 0.25 22.50 10.43
C SER A 188 0.95 23.24 11.59
N LEU A 189 0.68 24.56 11.72
CA LEU A 189 1.17 25.40 12.82
C LEU A 189 0.44 25.07 14.11
#